data_c63e7f21fd0e8b758da22e8ca2f7d54b
#
_entry.id   c63e7f21fd0e8b758da22e8ca2f7d54b
#
_cell.length_a   1.000
_cell.length_b   1.000
_cell.length_c   1.000
_cell.angle_alpha   90.00
_cell.angle_beta   90.00
_cell.angle_gamma   90.00
#
_symmetry.space_group_name_H-M   'P 1'
#
loop_
_entity.id
_entity.type
_entity.pdbx_description
1 polymer ?
#
loop_
_entity_poly.entity_id
_entity_poly.type
_entity_poly.pdbx_seq_one_letter_code
_entity_poly.pdbx_strand_id
1 'polypeptide(L)'
;FLEDRINILYKNFAIGMCLVLILLTMFLRPSVAFWVAMGIPISFGGALLLLPLLGVTINVLSTFMFIVVLGIVVDDAIIVGENVFRRRIKLKEDNFTSTVKGTMEVMLPVFFGILTTIVVFAPMLDLAGDTGPIWRTFPLTAIPILVFSLIESTTILPAHLNHAGEWFQYCLLYTSPSPRD
;
A
#
# COMPACT_ATOMS: atom_id res chain seq x y z
N PHE A 1 -18.60 -18.18 -16.05
CA PHE A 1 -17.70 -17.25 -16.77
C PHE A 1 -17.30 -16.04 -15.89
N LEU A 2 -18.25 -15.38 -15.20
CA LEU A 2 -17.97 -14.27 -14.29
C LEU A 2 -17.33 -14.77 -12.99
N GLU A 3 -17.87 -15.86 -12.43
CA GLU A 3 -17.36 -16.50 -11.21
C GLU A 3 -15.91 -16.97 -11.37
N ASP A 4 -15.56 -17.54 -12.53
CA ASP A 4 -14.20 -17.98 -12.80
C ASP A 4 -13.21 -16.82 -12.79
N ARG A 5 -13.62 -15.66 -13.34
CA ARG A 5 -12.80 -14.45 -13.36
C ARG A 5 -12.60 -13.85 -11.97
N ILE A 6 -13.67 -13.79 -11.19
CA ILE A 6 -13.61 -13.33 -9.80
C ILE A 6 -12.72 -14.27 -8.96
N ASN A 7 -12.85 -15.58 -9.14
CA ASN A 7 -12.01 -16.56 -8.45
C ASN A 7 -10.52 -16.43 -8.80
N ILE A 8 -10.20 -16.20 -10.08
CA ILE A 8 -8.82 -15.96 -10.52
C ILE A 8 -8.27 -14.68 -9.87
N LEU A 9 -9.06 -13.61 -9.85
CA LEU A 9 -8.68 -12.33 -9.26
C LEU A 9 -8.44 -12.48 -7.76
N TYR A 10 -9.36 -13.12 -7.05
CA TYR A 10 -9.22 -13.41 -5.63
C TYR A 10 -7.98 -14.27 -5.32
N LYS A 11 -7.75 -15.31 -6.11
CA LYS A 11 -6.61 -16.21 -5.93
C LYS A 11 -5.28 -15.49 -6.16
N ASN A 12 -5.19 -14.70 -7.22
CA ASN A 12 -3.99 -13.91 -7.52
C ASN A 12 -3.74 -12.83 -6.47
N PHE A 13 -4.80 -12.14 -6.02
CA PHE A 13 -4.71 -11.17 -4.94
C PHE A 13 -4.26 -11.80 -3.62
N ALA A 14 -4.84 -12.94 -3.25
CA ALA A 14 -4.46 -13.67 -2.03
C ALA A 14 -3.01 -14.16 -2.07
N ILE A 15 -2.56 -14.71 -3.21
CA ILE A 15 -1.17 -15.14 -3.38
C ILE A 15 -0.23 -13.94 -3.32
N GLY A 16 -0.54 -12.85 -4.03
CA GLY A 16 0.24 -11.61 -3.99
C GLY A 16 0.33 -11.02 -2.59
N MET A 17 -0.79 -10.95 -1.88
CA MET A 17 -0.85 -10.50 -0.50
C MET A 17 -0.01 -11.36 0.44
N CYS A 18 -0.09 -12.68 0.31
CA CYS A 18 0.69 -13.62 1.12
C CYS A 18 2.20 -13.44 0.87
N LEU A 19 2.61 -13.31 -0.39
CA LEU A 19 4.00 -13.10 -0.77
C LEU A 19 4.52 -11.76 -0.24
N VAL A 20 3.73 -10.70 -0.36
CA VAL A 20 4.04 -9.37 0.19
C VAL A 20 4.18 -9.43 1.70
N LEU A 21 3.26 -10.09 2.41
CA LEU A 21 3.34 -10.26 3.87
C LEU A 21 4.62 -10.98 4.30
N ILE A 22 4.99 -12.05 3.60
CA ILE A 22 6.24 -12.79 3.88
C ILE A 22 7.44 -11.85 3.68
N LEU A 23 7.48 -11.13 2.57
CA LEU A 23 8.57 -10.22 2.26
C LEU A 23 8.63 -9.07 3.27
N LEU A 24 7.51 -8.47 3.62
CA LEU A 24 7.42 -7.41 4.63
C LEU A 24 7.92 -7.87 6.00
N THR A 25 7.55 -9.08 6.42
CA THR A 25 7.98 -9.62 7.73
C THR A 25 9.47 -9.96 7.77
N MET A 26 10.12 -10.14 6.63
CA MET A 26 11.58 -10.29 6.55
C MET A 26 12.32 -8.97 6.81
N PHE A 27 11.77 -7.84 6.39
CA PHE A 27 12.44 -6.54 6.46
C PHE A 27 11.89 -5.64 7.56
N LEU A 28 10.59 -5.73 7.85
CA LEU A 28 9.91 -4.95 8.88
C LEU A 28 9.50 -5.82 10.07
N ARG A 29 9.31 -5.18 11.21
CA ARG A 29 8.71 -5.88 12.35
C ARG A 29 7.28 -6.30 12.04
N PRO A 30 6.84 -7.48 12.52
CA PRO A 30 5.53 -8.04 12.19
C PRO A 30 4.35 -7.11 12.42
N SER A 31 4.42 -6.26 13.46
CA SER A 31 3.38 -5.28 13.76
C SER A 31 3.24 -4.21 12.67
N VAL A 32 4.36 -3.67 12.18
CA VAL A 32 4.35 -2.68 11.09
C VAL A 32 3.93 -3.35 9.78
N ALA A 33 4.47 -4.55 9.50
CA ALA A 33 4.12 -5.33 8.32
C ALA A 33 2.61 -5.62 8.25
N PHE A 34 1.99 -5.94 9.38
CA PHE A 34 0.54 -6.18 9.45
C PHE A 34 -0.26 -4.93 9.07
N TRP A 35 0.08 -3.76 9.63
CA TRP A 35 -0.66 -2.52 9.33
C TRP A 35 -0.44 -2.04 7.89
N VAL A 36 0.78 -2.15 7.37
CA VAL A 36 1.08 -1.89 5.95
C VAL A 36 0.26 -2.81 5.05
N ALA A 37 0.21 -4.10 5.37
CA ALA A 37 -0.58 -5.05 4.59
C ALA A 37 -2.10 -4.80 4.66
N MET A 38 -2.61 -4.29 5.78
CA MET A 38 -4.03 -3.89 5.90
C MET A 38 -4.37 -2.67 5.05
N GLY A 39 -3.42 -1.80 4.76
CA GLY A 39 -3.59 -0.66 3.85
C GLY A 39 -3.88 -1.07 2.41
N ILE A 40 -3.33 -2.21 1.97
CA ILE A 40 -3.53 -2.71 0.59
C ILE A 40 -5.01 -2.95 0.28
N PRO A 41 -5.78 -3.74 1.05
CA PRO A 41 -7.22 -3.91 0.82
C PRO A 41 -8.00 -2.60 0.84
N ILE A 42 -7.59 -1.64 1.66
CA ILE A 42 -8.25 -0.32 1.75
C ILE A 42 -8.06 0.45 0.46
N SER A 43 -6.81 0.56 -0.03
CA SER A 43 -6.49 1.26 -1.28
C SER A 43 -7.17 0.62 -2.50
N PHE A 44 -7.10 -0.71 -2.59
CA PHE A 44 -7.74 -1.46 -3.68
C PHE A 44 -9.27 -1.42 -3.59
N GLY A 45 -9.84 -1.56 -2.39
CA GLY A 45 -11.28 -1.47 -2.16
C GLY A 45 -11.83 -0.10 -2.54
N GLY A 46 -11.14 0.98 -2.16
CA GLY A 46 -11.49 2.34 -2.57
C GLY A 46 -11.48 2.52 -4.09
N ALA A 47 -10.44 2.00 -4.76
CA ALA A 47 -10.34 2.05 -6.22
C ALA A 47 -11.42 1.23 -6.91
N LEU A 48 -11.71 0.02 -6.43
CA LEU A 48 -12.76 -0.85 -6.98
C LEU A 48 -14.14 -0.17 -6.98
N LEU A 49 -14.44 0.69 -6.01
CA LEU A 49 -15.67 1.48 -5.98
C LEU A 49 -15.74 2.52 -7.11
N LEU A 50 -14.59 3.03 -7.56
CA LEU A 50 -14.53 4.03 -8.64
C LEU A 50 -14.50 3.40 -10.04
N LEU A 51 -14.00 2.18 -10.20
CA LEU A 51 -13.86 1.55 -11.53
C LEU A 51 -15.15 1.50 -12.33
N PRO A 52 -16.32 1.15 -11.77
CA PRO A 52 -17.59 1.17 -12.52
C PRO A 52 -17.97 2.58 -13.00
N LEU A 53 -17.66 3.62 -12.23
CA LEU A 53 -17.93 5.02 -12.59
C LEU A 53 -17.01 5.48 -13.74
N LEU A 54 -15.82 4.90 -13.84
CA LEU A 54 -14.86 5.16 -14.92
C LEU A 54 -15.09 4.27 -16.14
N GLY A 55 -16.13 3.42 -16.13
CA GLY A 55 -16.45 2.49 -17.21
C GLY A 55 -15.45 1.34 -17.37
N VAL A 56 -14.63 1.10 -16.37
CA VAL A 56 -13.65 0.00 -16.36
C VAL A 56 -14.31 -1.28 -15.88
N THR A 57 -14.20 -2.32 -16.70
CA THR A 57 -14.65 -3.68 -16.35
C THR A 57 -13.50 -4.52 -15.83
N ILE A 58 -13.81 -5.47 -14.96
CA ILE A 58 -12.84 -6.45 -14.50
C ILE A 58 -12.54 -7.42 -15.65
N ASN A 59 -11.36 -7.30 -16.22
CA ASN A 59 -10.85 -8.12 -17.31
C ASN A 59 -9.39 -8.51 -17.07
N VAL A 60 -8.80 -9.25 -18.00
CA VAL A 60 -7.39 -9.71 -17.86
C VAL A 60 -6.43 -8.54 -17.73
N LEU A 61 -6.66 -7.43 -18.45
CA LEU A 61 -5.79 -6.26 -18.43
C LEU A 61 -5.89 -5.50 -17.11
N SER A 62 -7.12 -5.25 -16.61
CA SER A 62 -7.31 -4.63 -15.31
C SER A 62 -6.76 -5.51 -14.18
N THR A 63 -6.93 -6.84 -14.26
CA THR A 63 -6.35 -7.78 -13.29
C THR A 63 -4.82 -7.74 -13.30
N PHE A 64 -4.21 -7.69 -14.49
CA PHE A 64 -2.75 -7.53 -14.63
C PHE A 64 -2.30 -6.21 -13.99
N MET A 65 -3.03 -5.13 -14.23
CA MET A 65 -2.73 -3.82 -13.64
C MET A 65 -2.83 -3.83 -12.11
N PHE A 66 -3.80 -4.54 -11.53
CA PHE A 66 -3.88 -4.74 -10.08
C PHE A 66 -2.59 -5.35 -9.52
N ILE A 67 -2.05 -6.36 -10.18
CA ILE A 67 -0.81 -7.02 -9.73
C ILE A 67 0.39 -6.07 -9.82
N VAL A 68 0.51 -5.32 -10.92
CA VAL A 68 1.61 -4.36 -11.12
C VAL A 68 1.56 -3.25 -10.07
N VAL A 69 0.38 -2.65 -9.87
CA VAL A 69 0.21 -1.54 -8.92
C VAL A 69 0.34 -1.99 -7.48
N LEU A 70 0.04 -3.27 -7.17
CA LEU A 70 0.23 -3.82 -5.84
C LEU A 70 1.66 -3.62 -5.33
N GLY A 71 2.67 -3.85 -6.18
CA GLY A 71 4.07 -3.60 -5.82
C GLY A 71 4.33 -2.14 -5.48
N ILE A 72 3.82 -1.21 -6.28
CA ILE A 72 4.01 0.24 -6.08
C ILE A 72 3.36 0.71 -4.77
N VAL A 73 2.12 0.29 -4.52
CA VAL A 73 1.37 0.63 -3.30
C VAL A 73 2.09 0.16 -2.04
N VAL A 74 2.67 -1.03 -2.10
CA VAL A 74 3.42 -1.60 -0.96
C VAL A 74 4.67 -0.80 -0.67
N ASP A 75 5.42 -0.38 -1.69
CA ASP A 75 6.66 0.37 -1.53
C ASP A 75 6.43 1.71 -0.81
N ASP A 76 5.37 2.44 -1.15
CA ASP A 76 5.01 3.70 -0.50
C ASP A 76 4.69 3.52 0.98
N ALA A 77 3.90 2.50 1.30
CA ALA A 77 3.53 2.18 2.68
C ALA A 77 4.74 1.68 3.51
N ILE A 78 5.67 0.96 2.89
CA ILE A 78 6.93 0.53 3.54
C ILE A 78 7.76 1.75 3.94
N ILE A 79 7.94 2.71 3.03
CA ILE A 79 8.75 3.92 3.28
C ILE A 79 8.22 4.69 4.49
N VAL A 80 6.89 4.89 4.56
CA VAL A 80 6.25 5.55 5.70
C VAL A 80 6.41 4.74 6.98
N GLY A 81 6.07 3.46 6.93
CA GLY A 81 6.13 2.55 8.10
C GLY A 81 7.53 2.42 8.67
N GLU A 82 8.54 2.27 7.81
CA GLU A 82 9.94 2.17 8.22
C GLU A 82 10.44 3.47 8.86
N ASN A 83 10.10 4.63 8.28
CA ASN A 83 10.58 5.90 8.80
C ASN A 83 9.95 6.23 10.17
N VAL A 84 8.65 5.99 10.35
CA VAL A 84 7.97 6.11 11.65
C VAL A 84 8.62 5.20 12.68
N PHE A 85 8.87 3.94 12.29
CA PHE A 85 9.50 2.96 13.16
C PHE A 85 10.95 3.35 13.53
N ARG A 86 11.74 3.80 12.56
CA ARG A 86 13.11 4.27 12.77
C ARG A 86 13.16 5.41 13.80
N ARG A 87 12.25 6.39 13.70
CA ARG A 87 12.18 7.50 14.66
C ARG A 87 11.84 7.02 16.06
N ARG A 88 10.87 6.12 16.19
CA ARG A 88 10.44 5.56 17.47
C ARG A 88 11.56 4.81 18.20
N ILE A 89 12.31 3.98 17.49
CA ILE A 89 13.33 3.13 18.09
C ILE A 89 14.69 3.83 18.22
N LYS A 90 15.17 4.47 17.15
CA LYS A 90 16.52 5.07 17.15
C LYS A 90 16.54 6.43 17.85
N LEU A 91 15.53 7.25 17.65
CA LEU A 91 15.44 8.59 18.26
C LEU A 91 14.69 8.57 19.60
N LYS A 92 14.10 7.43 19.98
CA LYS A 92 13.31 7.25 21.23
C LYS A 92 12.20 8.29 21.39
N GLU A 93 11.60 8.71 20.28
CA GLU A 93 10.45 9.61 20.28
C GLU A 93 9.19 8.85 20.72
N ASP A 94 8.25 9.57 21.33
CA ASP A 94 6.93 9.05 21.68
C ASP A 94 6.13 8.65 20.43
N ASN A 95 5.09 7.85 20.61
CA ASN A 95 4.31 7.29 19.52
C ASN A 95 3.75 8.36 18.58
N PHE A 96 3.16 9.41 19.13
CA PHE A 96 2.56 10.49 18.36
C PHE A 96 3.61 11.28 17.57
N THR A 97 4.66 11.72 18.24
CA THR A 97 5.75 12.51 17.62
C THR A 97 6.46 11.72 16.53
N SER A 98 6.80 10.44 16.79
CA SER A 98 7.45 9.57 15.81
C SER A 98 6.59 9.34 14.59
N THR A 99 5.27 9.20 14.77
CA THR A 99 4.32 8.98 13.68
C THR A 99 4.17 10.24 12.82
N VAL A 100 3.89 11.39 13.44
CA VAL A 100 3.69 12.64 12.70
C VAL A 100 4.96 13.05 11.96
N LYS A 101 6.08 13.16 12.65
CA LYS A 101 7.35 13.57 12.03
C LYS A 101 7.85 12.55 11.03
N GLY A 102 7.73 11.25 11.35
CA GLY A 102 8.15 10.18 10.46
C GLY A 102 7.39 10.18 9.13
N THR A 103 6.10 10.40 9.17
CA THR A 103 5.27 10.53 7.96
C THR A 103 5.61 11.81 7.19
N MET A 104 5.70 12.95 7.86
CA MET A 104 5.98 14.24 7.21
C MET A 104 7.34 14.27 6.51
N GLU A 105 8.36 13.61 7.03
CA GLU A 105 9.69 13.55 6.40
C GLU A 105 9.68 12.85 5.04
N VAL A 106 8.85 11.82 4.89
CA VAL A 106 8.81 11.01 3.67
C VAL A 106 7.59 11.32 2.78
N MET A 107 6.67 12.16 3.26
CA MET A 107 5.46 12.52 2.52
C MET A 107 5.77 13.13 1.15
N LEU A 108 6.76 14.02 1.07
CA LEU A 108 7.11 14.69 -0.17
C LEU A 108 7.71 13.72 -1.21
N PRO A 109 8.71 12.88 -0.89
CA PRO A 109 9.18 11.83 -1.80
C PRO A 109 8.08 10.88 -2.27
N VAL A 110 7.23 10.39 -1.36
CA VAL A 110 6.11 9.49 -1.69
C VAL A 110 5.13 10.18 -2.64
N PHE A 111 4.74 11.42 -2.34
CA PHE A 111 3.85 12.20 -3.21
C PHE A 111 4.41 12.36 -4.63
N PHE A 112 5.68 12.74 -4.77
CA PHE A 112 6.30 12.89 -6.08
C PHE A 112 6.52 11.55 -6.78
N GLY A 113 6.78 10.47 -6.07
CA GLY A 113 6.87 9.11 -6.63
C GLY A 113 5.55 8.70 -7.30
N ILE A 114 4.44 8.83 -6.55
CA ILE A 114 3.10 8.55 -7.08
C ILE A 114 2.74 9.49 -8.24
N LEU A 115 3.00 10.79 -8.08
CA LEU A 115 2.72 11.78 -9.13
C LEU A 115 3.47 11.45 -10.43
N THR A 116 4.75 11.09 -10.32
CA THR A 116 5.55 10.68 -11.49
C THR A 116 4.96 9.45 -12.17
N THR A 117 4.52 8.46 -11.40
CA THR A 117 3.87 7.26 -11.94
C THR A 117 2.56 7.61 -12.65
N ILE A 118 1.74 8.50 -12.09
CA ILE A 118 0.50 8.99 -12.73
C ILE A 118 0.82 9.70 -14.04
N VAL A 119 1.84 10.57 -14.06
CA VAL A 119 2.26 11.31 -15.27
C VAL A 119 2.74 10.35 -16.37
N VAL A 120 3.43 9.27 -16.01
CA VAL A 120 3.86 8.24 -16.97
C VAL A 120 2.67 7.51 -17.58
N PHE A 121 1.62 7.24 -16.81
CA PHE A 121 0.41 6.59 -17.32
C PHE A 121 -0.53 7.53 -18.08
N ALA A 122 -0.50 8.83 -17.81
CA ALA A 122 -1.44 9.80 -18.39
C ALA A 122 -1.49 9.79 -19.93
N PRO A 123 -0.38 9.71 -20.69
CA PRO A 123 -0.43 9.65 -22.15
C PRO A 123 -1.21 8.47 -22.72
N MET A 124 -1.33 7.37 -21.96
CA MET A 124 -2.08 6.20 -22.41
C MET A 124 -3.59 6.44 -22.43
N LEU A 125 -4.09 7.52 -21.79
CA LEU A 125 -5.51 7.90 -21.82
C LEU A 125 -5.94 8.43 -23.20
N ASP A 126 -5.02 9.03 -23.95
CA ASP A 126 -5.32 9.70 -25.23
C ASP A 126 -4.86 8.90 -26.45
N LEU A 127 -4.48 7.63 -26.28
CA LEU A 127 -4.11 6.81 -27.41
C LEU A 127 -5.28 6.62 -28.36
N ALA A 128 -5.09 7.09 -29.59
CA ALA A 128 -6.09 6.97 -30.68
C ALA A 128 -5.95 5.61 -31.39
N GLY A 129 -7.00 5.23 -32.11
CA GLY A 129 -7.05 4.01 -32.92
C GLY A 129 -7.79 2.87 -32.26
N ASP A 130 -7.87 1.74 -32.97
CA ASP A 130 -8.68 0.57 -32.57
C ASP A 130 -8.21 -0.09 -31.28
N THR A 131 -6.94 0.09 -30.92
CA THR A 131 -6.35 -0.42 -29.68
C THR A 131 -6.43 0.57 -28.51
N GLY A 132 -6.87 1.81 -28.75
CA GLY A 132 -6.98 2.87 -27.74
C GLY A 132 -7.74 2.45 -26.48
N PRO A 133 -8.94 1.83 -26.58
CA PRO A 133 -9.69 1.37 -25.42
C PRO A 133 -8.93 0.35 -24.55
N ILE A 134 -8.09 -0.49 -25.17
CA ILE A 134 -7.25 -1.47 -24.46
C ILE A 134 -6.23 -0.74 -23.60
N TRP A 135 -5.50 0.21 -24.15
CA TRP A 135 -4.46 0.96 -23.46
C TRP A 135 -5.00 1.87 -22.37
N ARG A 136 -6.19 2.44 -22.55
CA ARG A 136 -6.88 3.26 -21.53
C ARG A 136 -7.22 2.48 -20.26
N THR A 137 -7.41 1.16 -20.35
CA THR A 137 -7.68 0.32 -19.18
C THR A 137 -6.58 0.40 -18.14
N PHE A 138 -5.32 0.52 -18.54
CA PHE A 138 -4.18 0.58 -17.64
C PHE A 138 -4.23 1.80 -16.71
N PRO A 139 -4.21 3.06 -17.22
CA PRO A 139 -4.27 4.23 -16.35
C PRO A 139 -5.58 4.36 -15.59
N LEU A 140 -6.72 4.01 -16.21
CA LEU A 140 -8.01 4.07 -15.53
C LEU A 140 -8.12 3.07 -14.36
N THR A 141 -7.33 2.01 -14.37
CA THR A 141 -7.22 1.09 -13.24
C THR A 141 -6.17 1.55 -12.24
N ALA A 142 -5.00 1.97 -12.70
CA ALA A 142 -3.87 2.30 -11.86
C ALA A 142 -4.05 3.60 -11.06
N ILE A 143 -4.48 4.66 -11.73
CA ILE A 143 -4.56 6.01 -11.12
C ILE A 143 -5.46 6.03 -9.88
N PRO A 144 -6.67 5.47 -9.88
CA PRO A 144 -7.49 5.41 -8.67
C PRO A 144 -6.79 4.67 -7.51
N ILE A 145 -6.14 3.55 -7.79
CA ILE A 145 -5.45 2.77 -6.75
C ILE A 145 -4.30 3.61 -6.14
N LEU A 146 -3.52 4.28 -6.98
CA LEU A 146 -2.41 5.13 -6.53
C LEU A 146 -2.89 6.33 -5.70
N VAL A 147 -4.02 6.94 -6.07
CA VAL A 147 -4.62 8.04 -5.29
C VAL A 147 -5.08 7.54 -3.93
N PHE A 148 -5.78 6.41 -3.86
CA PHE A 148 -6.18 5.82 -2.59
C PHE A 148 -4.99 5.35 -1.76
N SER A 149 -3.93 4.84 -2.38
CA SER A 149 -2.69 4.47 -1.71
C SER A 149 -2.01 5.68 -1.07
N LEU A 150 -1.99 6.82 -1.77
CA LEU A 150 -1.45 8.06 -1.21
C LEU A 150 -2.24 8.51 0.04
N ILE A 151 -3.57 8.48 -0.03
CA ILE A 151 -4.42 8.82 1.10
C ILE A 151 -4.18 7.83 2.25
N GLU A 152 -4.13 6.55 1.96
CA GLU A 152 -3.91 5.49 2.95
C GLU A 152 -2.55 5.66 3.63
N SER A 153 -1.47 5.72 2.88
CA SER A 153 -0.10 5.77 3.42
C SER A 153 0.21 7.06 4.20
N THR A 154 -0.47 8.17 3.87
CA THR A 154 -0.25 9.46 4.54
C THR A 154 -1.21 9.76 5.67
N THR A 155 -2.36 9.11 5.74
CA THR A 155 -3.40 9.38 6.75
C THR A 155 -3.78 8.17 7.58
N ILE A 156 -4.22 7.09 6.94
CA ILE A 156 -4.77 5.90 7.60
C ILE A 156 -3.65 5.08 8.27
N LEU A 157 -2.60 4.77 7.53
CA LEU A 157 -1.47 4.01 8.05
C LEU A 157 -0.81 4.70 9.25
N PRO A 158 -0.48 6.01 9.24
CA PRO A 158 0.05 6.69 10.41
C PRO A 158 -0.89 6.64 11.62
N ALA A 159 -2.21 6.78 11.41
CA ALA A 159 -3.17 6.67 12.50
C ALA A 159 -3.12 5.29 13.18
N HIS A 160 -3.02 4.22 12.41
CA HIS A 160 -2.86 2.87 12.94
C HIS A 160 -1.51 2.66 13.63
N LEU A 161 -0.42 3.16 13.05
CA LEU A 161 0.91 3.06 13.65
C LEU A 161 1.02 3.80 14.97
N ASN A 162 0.28 4.89 15.16
CA ASN A 162 0.25 5.61 16.43
C ASN A 162 -0.31 4.72 17.57
N HIS A 163 -1.40 3.98 17.31
CA HIS A 163 -2.00 3.08 18.28
C HIS A 163 -1.24 1.75 18.44
N ALA A 164 -0.56 1.29 17.41
CA ALA A 164 0.23 0.05 17.44
C ALA A 164 1.42 0.12 18.42
N GLY A 165 1.80 1.31 18.88
CA GLY A 165 2.88 1.49 19.85
C GLY A 165 2.63 0.84 21.20
N GLU A 166 1.38 0.78 21.66
CA GLU A 166 1.02 0.14 22.93
C GLU A 166 1.14 -1.39 22.85
N TRP A 167 0.69 -1.98 21.77
CA TRP A 167 0.81 -3.42 21.49
C TRP A 167 2.27 -3.88 21.44
N PHE A 168 3.15 -2.99 21.04
CA PHE A 168 4.57 -3.25 20.85
C PHE A 168 5.35 -3.32 22.16
N GLN A 169 4.99 -2.53 23.18
CA GLN A 169 5.59 -2.59 24.50
C GLN A 169 5.30 -3.94 25.19
N TYR A 170 4.10 -4.49 25.00
CA TYR A 170 3.77 -5.80 25.56
C TYR A 170 4.56 -6.95 24.92
N CYS A 171 4.81 -6.91 23.60
CA CYS A 171 5.64 -7.93 22.94
C CYS A 171 7.11 -7.88 23.33
N LEU A 172 7.68 -6.68 23.55
CA LEU A 172 9.08 -6.53 24.00
C LEU A 172 9.29 -6.98 25.45
N LEU A 173 8.30 -6.79 26.32
CA LEU A 173 8.36 -7.29 27.70
C LEU A 173 8.41 -8.82 27.78
N TYR A 174 7.84 -9.50 26.76
CA TYR A 174 7.87 -10.98 26.70
C TYR A 174 9.16 -11.55 26.08
N THR A 175 9.94 -10.75 25.36
CA THR A 175 11.20 -11.17 24.69
C THR A 175 12.47 -10.60 25.34
N SER A 176 12.33 -9.78 26.38
CA SER A 176 13.47 -9.31 27.15
C SER A 176 13.97 -10.45 28.04
N PRO A 177 15.22 -10.93 27.88
CA PRO A 177 15.82 -11.81 28.88
C PRO A 177 15.82 -11.09 30.21
N SER A 178 15.29 -11.73 31.24
CA SER A 178 15.39 -11.30 32.64
C SER A 178 16.82 -10.91 32.93
N PRO A 179 17.07 -9.72 33.54
CA PRO A 179 18.39 -9.45 34.06
C PRO A 179 18.60 -10.40 35.25
N ARG A 180 19.31 -11.47 35.00
CA ARG A 180 19.96 -12.23 36.06
C ARG A 180 21.39 -11.77 36.08
N ASP A 181 21.71 -11.17 37.24
CA ASP A 181 22.98 -10.84 37.83
C ASP A 181 23.70 -9.62 37.28
#